data_6a82b6502c459d65787f6230e02c5f80
#
_entry.id   6a82b6502c459d65787f6230e02c5f80
#
_cell.length_a   1.000
_cell.length_b   1.000
_cell.length_c   1.000
_cell.angle_alpha   90.00
_cell.angle_beta   90.00
_cell.angle_gamma   90.00
#
_symmetry.space_group_name_H-M   'P 1'
#
loop_
_entity.id
_entity.type
_entity.pdbx_description
1 polymer ?
#
loop_
_entity_poly.entity_id
_entity_poly.type
_entity_poly.pdbx_seq_one_letter_code
_entity_poly.pdbx_strand_id
1 'polypeptide(L)'
;VQKGISAICMHTNLDAAEGGVNEVLAGIFGMKNWEPFAGGCGRVGEVEPITVPELARKARVELGARCNTPLDGPEVPVKYADTGKPVRRLAVISGAGGGLFEEALAMEADCLLTGEADHHDALDAKRLGLSIVATSHYATEFPVAAAVAQKLRAAFPTVEVLVSTANRDPFTYL
;
A
#
# COMPACT_ATOMS: atom_id res chain seq x y z
N VAL A 1 1.38 20.17 -23.34
CA VAL A 1 1.88 20.51 -24.68
C VAL A 1 1.87 22.02 -24.90
N GLN A 2 0.71 22.72 -24.68
CA GLN A 2 0.60 24.20 -24.93
C GLN A 2 1.56 25.04 -24.06
N LYS A 3 2.02 24.54 -22.92
CA LYS A 3 2.93 25.24 -22.00
C LYS A 3 4.33 24.63 -21.95
N GLY A 4 4.70 23.78 -22.91
CA GLY A 4 6.01 23.11 -22.94
C GLY A 4 6.23 22.10 -21.78
N ILE A 5 5.14 21.58 -21.19
CA ILE A 5 5.18 20.61 -20.09
C ILE A 5 5.05 19.21 -20.68
N SER A 6 5.98 18.31 -20.32
CA SER A 6 5.88 16.88 -20.58
C SER A 6 5.26 16.17 -19.38
N ALA A 7 4.44 15.15 -19.62
CA ALA A 7 3.86 14.31 -18.60
C ALA A 7 4.33 12.87 -18.79
N ILE A 8 4.74 12.24 -17.71
CA ILE A 8 5.07 10.81 -17.66
C ILE A 8 4.10 10.18 -16.67
N CYS A 9 3.26 9.26 -17.15
CA CYS A 9 2.33 8.52 -16.31
C CYS A 9 2.92 7.13 -16.02
N MET A 10 3.04 6.81 -14.73
CA MET A 10 3.49 5.51 -14.25
C MET A 10 2.32 4.86 -13.50
N HIS A 11 2.00 3.63 -13.81
CA HIS A 11 0.91 2.86 -13.20
C HIS A 11 1.46 1.49 -12.76
N THR A 12 0.94 0.40 -13.27
CA THR A 12 1.35 -0.98 -12.95
C THR A 12 2.86 -1.24 -13.09
N ASN A 13 3.51 -0.53 -14.01
CA ASN A 13 4.98 -0.59 -14.15
C ASN A 13 5.71 -0.04 -12.92
N LEU A 14 5.12 0.92 -12.19
CA LEU A 14 5.70 1.41 -10.94
C LEU A 14 5.31 0.51 -9.75
N ASP A 15 4.15 -0.13 -9.79
CA ASP A 15 3.72 -1.09 -8.77
C ASP A 15 4.68 -2.28 -8.68
N ALA A 16 5.10 -2.78 -9.85
CA ALA A 16 5.99 -3.94 -9.99
C ALA A 16 7.48 -3.60 -9.89
N ALA A 17 7.87 -2.32 -10.03
CA ALA A 17 9.27 -1.92 -10.10
C ALA A 17 10.03 -2.16 -8.80
N GLU A 18 11.35 -2.39 -8.92
CA GLU A 18 12.27 -2.35 -7.78
C GLU A 18 12.30 -0.96 -7.14
N GLY A 19 12.00 -0.90 -5.84
CA GLY A 19 11.79 0.34 -5.08
C GLY A 19 10.58 1.13 -5.55
N GLY A 20 9.60 0.45 -6.17
CA GLY A 20 8.30 0.98 -6.54
C GLY A 20 7.28 0.90 -5.41
N VAL A 21 5.99 1.06 -5.75
CA VAL A 21 4.91 1.25 -4.77
C VAL A 21 4.88 0.14 -3.72
N ASN A 22 4.85 -1.11 -4.16
CA ASN A 22 4.65 -2.24 -3.25
C ASN A 22 5.90 -2.61 -2.46
N GLU A 23 7.10 -2.27 -2.93
CA GLU A 23 8.32 -2.39 -2.12
C GLU A 23 8.41 -1.28 -1.07
N VAL A 24 7.94 -0.08 -1.38
CA VAL A 24 7.82 1.00 -0.38
C VAL A 24 6.84 0.59 0.72
N LEU A 25 5.69 0.02 0.35
CA LEU A 25 4.74 -0.53 1.34
C LEU A 25 5.38 -1.65 2.17
N ALA A 26 6.03 -2.61 1.55
CA ALA A 26 6.73 -3.69 2.25
C ALA A 26 7.71 -3.14 3.30
N GLY A 27 8.48 -2.11 2.92
CA GLY A 27 9.40 -1.41 3.82
C GLY A 27 8.70 -0.71 4.99
N ILE A 28 7.58 -0.02 4.75
CA ILE A 28 6.78 0.66 5.79
C ILE A 28 6.30 -0.33 6.85
N PHE A 29 5.88 -1.52 6.44
CA PHE A 29 5.40 -2.55 7.35
C PHE A 29 6.51 -3.41 7.96
N GLY A 30 7.77 -3.20 7.55
CA GLY A 30 8.92 -3.92 8.09
C GLY A 30 9.00 -5.36 7.61
N MET A 31 8.50 -5.63 6.40
CA MET A 31 8.56 -6.94 5.78
C MET A 31 9.99 -7.37 5.49
N LYS A 32 10.29 -8.64 5.71
CA LYS A 32 11.57 -9.30 5.41
C LYS A 32 11.33 -10.44 4.44
N ASN A 33 12.38 -10.84 3.72
CA ASN A 33 12.37 -12.00 2.82
C ASN A 33 11.15 -12.02 1.89
N TRP A 34 10.74 -10.85 1.41
CA TRP A 34 9.57 -10.72 0.56
C TRP A 34 9.86 -11.15 -0.89
N GLU A 35 8.84 -11.65 -1.52
CA GLU A 35 8.80 -12.08 -2.90
C GLU A 35 7.59 -11.48 -3.65
N PRO A 36 7.64 -11.37 -4.98
CA PRO A 36 6.52 -10.84 -5.75
C PRO A 36 5.38 -11.85 -5.85
N PHE A 37 4.13 -11.33 -5.91
CA PHE A 37 2.93 -12.09 -6.28
C PHE A 37 2.02 -11.23 -7.17
N ALA A 38 0.89 -11.74 -7.61
CA ALA A 38 -0.07 -11.01 -8.47
C ALA A 38 0.60 -10.41 -9.72
N GLY A 39 1.26 -11.25 -10.51
CA GLY A 39 1.96 -10.81 -11.72
C GLY A 39 3.14 -9.87 -11.45
N GLY A 40 3.66 -9.83 -10.23
CA GLY A 40 4.75 -8.96 -9.81
C GLY A 40 4.30 -7.63 -9.20
N CYS A 41 2.99 -7.34 -9.18
CA CYS A 41 2.48 -6.08 -8.61
C CYS A 41 2.51 -6.06 -7.09
N GLY A 42 2.21 -7.19 -6.42
CA GLY A 42 2.23 -7.27 -4.96
C GLY A 42 3.55 -7.79 -4.39
N ARG A 43 3.70 -7.69 -3.07
CA ARG A 43 4.80 -8.28 -2.31
C ARG A 43 4.24 -9.07 -1.13
N VAL A 44 4.80 -10.26 -0.89
CA VAL A 44 4.45 -11.09 0.26
C VAL A 44 5.72 -11.47 1.01
N GLY A 45 5.71 -11.39 2.33
CA GLY A 45 6.91 -11.65 3.13
C GLY A 45 6.62 -11.71 4.62
N GLU A 46 7.67 -11.96 5.39
CA GLU A 46 7.61 -12.13 6.84
C GLU A 46 7.50 -10.78 7.55
N VAL A 47 6.73 -10.75 8.63
CA VAL A 47 6.67 -9.64 9.58
C VAL A 47 6.84 -10.16 11.01
N GLU A 48 7.25 -9.29 11.92
CA GLU A 48 7.16 -9.62 13.35
C GLU A 48 5.69 -9.93 13.68
N PRO A 49 5.43 -11.00 14.43
CA PRO A 49 4.06 -11.43 14.73
C PRO A 49 3.22 -10.29 15.30
N ILE A 50 2.10 -10.01 14.65
CA ILE A 50 1.21 -8.90 15.01
C ILE A 50 -0.24 -9.36 14.88
N THR A 51 -1.13 -8.83 15.71
CA THR A 51 -2.58 -9.06 15.55
C THR A 51 -3.14 -8.18 14.42
N VAL A 52 -4.23 -8.62 13.80
CA VAL A 52 -4.89 -7.85 12.73
C VAL A 52 -5.34 -6.45 13.21
N PRO A 53 -5.93 -6.28 14.41
CA PRO A 53 -6.24 -4.95 14.93
C PRO A 53 -5.03 -4.05 15.16
N GLU A 54 -3.88 -4.61 15.57
CA GLU A 54 -2.64 -3.85 15.71
C GLU A 54 -2.05 -3.47 14.37
N LEU A 55 -2.08 -4.39 13.38
CA LEU A 55 -1.67 -4.09 12.00
C LEU A 55 -2.54 -2.98 11.39
N ALA A 56 -3.85 -3.03 11.62
CA ALA A 56 -4.77 -1.99 11.18
C ALA A 56 -4.46 -0.61 11.80
N ARG A 57 -4.17 -0.57 13.11
CA ARG A 57 -3.72 0.68 13.77
C ARG A 57 -2.39 1.16 13.22
N LYS A 58 -1.43 0.25 13.00
CA LYS A 58 -0.16 0.58 12.37
C LYS A 58 -0.36 1.16 10.98
N ALA A 59 -1.22 0.56 10.16
CA ALA A 59 -1.54 1.07 8.83
C ALA A 59 -2.14 2.48 8.89
N ARG A 60 -3.09 2.71 9.80
CA ARG A 60 -3.71 4.02 10.01
C ARG A 60 -2.68 5.13 10.30
N VAL A 61 -1.74 4.86 11.17
CA VAL A 61 -0.73 5.84 11.61
C VAL A 61 0.38 5.99 10.57
N GLU A 62 0.96 4.88 10.14
CA GLU A 62 2.14 4.90 9.27
C GLU A 62 1.84 5.45 7.87
N LEU A 63 0.68 5.10 7.30
CA LEU A 63 0.28 5.63 6.01
C LEU A 63 -0.23 7.07 6.15
N GLY A 64 -0.98 7.39 7.20
CA GLY A 64 -1.44 8.75 7.46
C GLY A 64 -0.30 9.76 7.59
N ALA A 65 0.76 9.39 8.30
CA ALA A 65 1.95 10.25 8.46
C ALA A 65 2.70 10.54 7.14
N ARG A 66 2.44 9.74 6.09
CA ARG A 66 3.10 9.86 4.77
C ARG A 66 2.21 10.50 3.70
N CYS A 67 0.95 10.70 4.00
CA CYS A 67 -0.03 11.27 3.08
C CYS A 67 -0.24 12.77 3.32
N ASN A 68 -0.59 13.50 2.25
CA ASN A 68 -1.08 14.85 2.34
C ASN A 68 -2.59 14.81 2.70
N THR A 69 -2.95 14.34 3.87
CA THR A 69 -4.36 14.26 4.27
C THR A 69 -4.87 15.61 4.80
N PRO A 70 -6.10 16.02 4.48
CA PRO A 70 -6.72 17.21 5.04
C PRO A 70 -7.34 16.99 6.43
N LEU A 71 -7.28 15.76 6.96
CA LEU A 71 -7.82 15.43 8.27
C LEU A 71 -7.00 16.11 9.38
N ASP A 72 -7.67 16.48 10.47
CA ASP A 72 -7.05 17.12 11.65
C ASP A 72 -6.09 16.19 12.41
N GLY A 73 -5.48 15.24 11.71
CA GLY A 73 -4.52 14.28 12.24
C GLY A 73 -3.89 13.42 11.14
N PRO A 74 -2.75 12.77 11.44
CA PRO A 74 -2.00 11.95 10.49
C PRO A 74 -2.61 10.53 10.34
N GLU A 75 -3.92 10.43 10.26
CA GLU A 75 -4.62 9.15 10.23
C GLU A 75 -5.40 8.96 8.93
N VAL A 76 -5.34 7.75 8.37
CA VAL A 76 -6.15 7.34 7.22
C VAL A 76 -7.28 6.39 7.66
N PRO A 77 -8.36 6.28 6.89
CA PRO A 77 -9.42 5.31 7.20
C PRO A 77 -8.89 3.89 7.08
N VAL A 78 -9.28 3.01 7.98
CA VAL A 78 -8.94 1.59 7.94
C VAL A 78 -10.14 0.75 8.30
N LYS A 79 -10.42 -0.27 7.48
CA LYS A 79 -11.34 -1.37 7.78
C LYS A 79 -10.61 -2.69 7.73
N TYR A 80 -11.06 -3.69 8.47
CA TYR A 80 -10.44 -5.00 8.44
C TYR A 80 -11.43 -6.14 8.66
N ALA A 81 -11.11 -7.29 8.07
CA ALA A 81 -11.75 -8.56 8.34
C ALA A 81 -10.71 -9.47 9.02
N ASP A 82 -11.00 -9.90 10.25
CA ASP A 82 -10.06 -10.63 11.10
C ASP A 82 -10.49 -12.09 11.23
N THR A 83 -9.55 -13.01 10.99
CA THR A 83 -9.72 -14.45 11.22
C THR A 83 -9.41 -14.88 12.66
N GLY A 84 -8.90 -13.95 13.48
CA GLY A 84 -8.44 -14.21 14.85
C GLY A 84 -7.05 -14.85 14.94
N LYS A 85 -6.35 -15.02 13.81
CA LYS A 85 -4.99 -15.54 13.77
C LYS A 85 -3.96 -14.40 13.77
N PRO A 86 -2.78 -14.59 14.38
CA PRO A 86 -1.69 -13.63 14.26
C PRO A 86 -1.16 -13.59 12.84
N VAL A 87 -0.74 -12.41 12.40
CA VAL A 87 -0.08 -12.19 11.11
C VAL A 87 1.42 -12.36 11.28
N ARG A 88 2.00 -13.31 10.57
CA ARG A 88 3.45 -13.58 10.47
C ARG A 88 3.94 -13.42 9.04
N ARG A 89 3.05 -13.71 8.08
CA ARG A 89 3.29 -13.56 6.65
C ARG A 89 2.27 -12.59 6.08
N LEU A 90 2.74 -11.41 5.68
CA LEU A 90 1.91 -10.32 5.18
C LEU A 90 2.04 -10.21 3.67
N ALA A 91 0.91 -10.14 2.98
CA ALA A 91 0.84 -9.71 1.60
C ALA A 91 0.45 -8.22 1.53
N VAL A 92 1.12 -7.45 0.70
CA VAL A 92 0.78 -6.04 0.42
C VAL A 92 0.57 -5.85 -1.07
N ILE A 93 -0.50 -5.14 -1.41
CA ILE A 93 -0.77 -4.69 -2.77
C ILE A 93 -1.51 -3.36 -2.72
N SER A 94 -0.97 -2.35 -3.41
CA SER A 94 -1.54 -1.00 -3.45
C SER A 94 -2.84 -0.93 -4.24
N GLY A 95 -3.57 0.15 -4.06
CA GLY A 95 -4.77 0.43 -4.84
C GLY A 95 -5.91 -0.56 -4.60
N ALA A 96 -6.58 -1.00 -5.64
CA ALA A 96 -7.74 -1.89 -5.59
C ALA A 96 -7.32 -3.37 -5.63
N GLY A 97 -6.59 -3.82 -4.62
CA GLY A 97 -6.01 -5.18 -4.56
C GLY A 97 -6.88 -6.23 -3.86
N GLY A 98 -8.06 -5.88 -3.35
CA GLY A 98 -8.90 -6.79 -2.56
C GLY A 98 -9.26 -8.08 -3.28
N GLY A 99 -9.59 -8.01 -4.56
CA GLY A 99 -9.92 -9.17 -5.38
C GLY A 99 -8.76 -10.16 -5.63
N LEU A 100 -7.53 -9.80 -5.24
CA LEU A 100 -6.34 -10.66 -5.37
C LEU A 100 -6.06 -11.49 -4.10
N PHE A 101 -7.06 -11.64 -3.25
CA PHE A 101 -6.93 -12.39 -1.99
C PHE A 101 -6.63 -13.87 -2.20
N GLU A 102 -7.12 -14.50 -3.27
CA GLU A 102 -6.82 -15.91 -3.59
C GLU A 102 -5.34 -16.10 -3.94
N GLU A 103 -4.76 -15.15 -4.66
CA GLU A 103 -3.33 -15.17 -5.00
C GLU A 103 -2.46 -14.96 -3.75
N ALA A 104 -2.86 -14.06 -2.85
CA ALA A 104 -2.20 -13.89 -1.56
C ALA A 104 -2.29 -15.16 -0.69
N LEU A 105 -3.44 -15.82 -0.70
CA LEU A 105 -3.66 -17.08 0.01
C LEU A 105 -2.78 -18.21 -0.58
N ALA A 106 -2.65 -18.28 -1.90
CA ALA A 106 -1.77 -19.24 -2.57
C ALA A 106 -0.28 -19.05 -2.20
N MET A 107 0.09 -17.84 -1.79
CA MET A 107 1.42 -17.51 -1.26
C MET A 107 1.51 -17.70 0.27
N GLU A 108 0.56 -18.39 0.88
CA GLU A 108 0.50 -18.67 2.32
C GLU A 108 0.49 -17.42 3.22
N ALA A 109 -0.08 -16.30 2.72
CA ALA A 109 -0.22 -15.11 3.53
C ALA A 109 -1.28 -15.31 4.64
N ASP A 110 -1.02 -14.74 5.80
CA ASP A 110 -1.99 -14.67 6.91
C ASP A 110 -2.95 -13.49 6.77
N CYS A 111 -2.47 -12.42 6.10
CA CYS A 111 -3.22 -11.19 5.91
C CYS A 111 -2.84 -10.53 4.57
N LEU A 112 -3.84 -9.98 3.89
CA LEU A 112 -3.68 -9.06 2.76
C LEU A 112 -3.92 -7.63 3.21
N LEU A 113 -2.92 -6.75 3.04
CA LEU A 113 -3.06 -5.31 3.21
C LEU A 113 -3.17 -4.65 1.84
N THR A 114 -4.22 -3.85 1.65
CA THR A 114 -4.51 -3.19 0.37
C THR A 114 -5.17 -1.82 0.56
N GLY A 115 -5.32 -1.05 -0.52
CA GLY A 115 -6.07 0.20 -0.49
C GLY A 115 -7.58 -0.04 -0.45
N GLU A 116 -8.08 -0.91 -1.32
CA GLU A 116 -9.50 -1.18 -1.47
C GLU A 116 -9.78 -2.68 -1.45
N ALA A 117 -10.82 -3.06 -0.71
CA ALA A 117 -11.42 -4.38 -0.73
C ALA A 117 -12.92 -4.23 -0.58
N ASP A 118 -13.70 -4.97 -1.32
CA ASP A 118 -15.14 -4.95 -1.18
C ASP A 118 -15.67 -5.93 -0.12
N HIS A 119 -16.97 -5.94 0.08
CA HIS A 119 -17.62 -6.76 1.11
C HIS A 119 -17.47 -8.26 0.80
N HIS A 120 -17.58 -8.65 -0.48
CA HIS A 120 -17.52 -10.05 -0.88
C HIS A 120 -16.10 -10.58 -0.79
N ASP A 121 -15.10 -9.80 -1.23
CA ASP A 121 -13.68 -10.14 -1.05
C ASP A 121 -13.38 -10.45 0.43
N ALA A 122 -13.85 -9.58 1.33
CA ALA A 122 -13.61 -9.74 2.77
C ALA A 122 -14.31 -10.98 3.36
N LEU A 123 -15.52 -11.29 2.90
CA LEU A 123 -16.25 -12.50 3.33
C LEU A 123 -15.55 -13.78 2.87
N ASP A 124 -15.17 -13.84 1.59
CA ASP A 124 -14.56 -15.02 1.01
C ASP A 124 -13.13 -15.24 1.54
N ALA A 125 -12.33 -14.19 1.62
CA ALA A 125 -11.00 -14.27 2.22
C ALA A 125 -11.05 -14.78 3.66
N LYS A 126 -11.95 -14.21 4.50
CA LYS A 126 -12.12 -14.65 5.88
C LYS A 126 -12.57 -16.11 5.99
N ARG A 127 -13.49 -16.55 5.13
CA ARG A 127 -13.95 -17.94 5.06
C ARG A 127 -12.82 -18.91 4.72
N LEU A 128 -11.89 -18.48 3.86
CA LEU A 128 -10.72 -19.25 3.45
C LEU A 128 -9.54 -19.13 4.43
N GLY A 129 -9.66 -18.32 5.46
CA GLY A 129 -8.67 -18.19 6.53
C GLY A 129 -7.63 -17.10 6.35
N LEU A 130 -7.84 -16.16 5.39
CA LEU A 130 -7.03 -14.98 5.17
C LEU A 130 -7.70 -13.75 5.80
N SER A 131 -6.96 -12.98 6.58
CA SER A 131 -7.40 -11.67 7.05
C SER A 131 -7.20 -10.61 5.98
N ILE A 132 -8.02 -9.54 5.99
CA ILE A 132 -7.84 -8.37 5.12
C ILE A 132 -7.75 -7.12 5.98
N VAL A 133 -6.80 -6.24 5.65
CA VAL A 133 -6.74 -4.85 6.12
C VAL A 133 -6.79 -3.95 4.90
N ALA A 134 -7.82 -3.11 4.81
CA ALA A 134 -7.99 -2.16 3.71
C ALA A 134 -8.01 -0.73 4.24
N THR A 135 -7.29 0.17 3.55
CA THR A 135 -7.15 1.59 3.91
C THR A 135 -7.85 2.49 2.90
N SER A 136 -7.10 3.25 2.10
CA SER A 136 -7.57 3.93 0.90
C SER A 136 -6.59 3.71 -0.25
N HIS A 137 -7.09 3.80 -1.46
CA HIS A 137 -6.28 3.74 -2.68
C HIS A 137 -5.12 4.73 -2.60
N TYR A 138 -5.44 5.98 -2.35
CA TYR A 138 -4.48 7.06 -2.20
C TYR A 138 -3.41 6.78 -1.14
N ALA A 139 -3.81 6.28 0.04
CA ALA A 139 -2.88 6.05 1.15
C ALA A 139 -1.86 4.95 0.88
N THR A 140 -2.21 3.96 0.08
CA THR A 140 -1.29 2.88 -0.31
C THR A 140 -0.36 3.26 -1.45
N GLU A 141 -0.73 4.22 -2.29
CA GLU A 141 0.08 4.63 -3.45
C GLU A 141 0.94 5.87 -3.19
N PHE A 142 0.40 6.89 -2.53
CA PHE A 142 1.07 8.18 -2.37
C PHE A 142 2.47 8.11 -1.72
N PRO A 143 2.77 7.21 -0.77
CA PRO A 143 4.11 7.13 -0.17
C PRO A 143 5.25 6.92 -1.16
N VAL A 144 4.99 6.32 -2.35
CA VAL A 144 6.01 6.14 -3.38
C VAL A 144 6.53 7.47 -3.94
N ALA A 145 5.74 8.54 -3.88
CA ALA A 145 6.15 9.85 -4.41
C ALA A 145 7.45 10.35 -3.78
N ALA A 146 7.64 10.13 -2.49
CA ALA A 146 8.87 10.49 -1.78
C ALA A 146 10.06 9.64 -2.26
N ALA A 147 9.87 8.35 -2.44
CA ALA A 147 10.91 7.42 -2.90
C ALA A 147 11.34 7.74 -4.35
N VAL A 148 10.38 8.00 -5.24
CA VAL A 148 10.65 8.42 -6.63
C VAL A 148 11.39 9.75 -6.64
N ALA A 149 10.96 10.72 -5.86
CA ALA A 149 11.63 12.02 -5.77
C ALA A 149 13.08 11.88 -5.29
N GLN A 150 13.34 11.01 -4.32
CA GLN A 150 14.70 10.72 -3.84
C GLN A 150 15.56 10.10 -4.94
N LYS A 151 15.05 9.12 -5.67
CA LYS A 151 15.76 8.49 -6.82
C LYS A 151 16.06 9.51 -7.91
N LEU A 152 15.10 10.38 -8.24
CA LEU A 152 15.29 11.43 -9.25
C LEU A 152 16.34 12.46 -8.82
N ARG A 153 16.34 12.90 -7.58
CA ARG A 153 17.37 13.82 -7.05
C ARG A 153 18.75 13.22 -7.09
N ALA A 154 18.88 11.93 -6.80
CA ALA A 154 20.16 11.23 -6.88
C ALA A 154 20.66 11.06 -8.33
N ALA A 155 19.75 10.74 -9.26
CA ALA A 155 20.09 10.53 -10.66
C ALA A 155 20.34 11.85 -11.42
N PHE A 156 19.66 12.94 -11.03
CA PHE A 156 19.70 14.23 -11.73
C PHE A 156 19.95 15.38 -10.75
N PRO A 157 21.19 15.53 -10.22
CA PRO A 157 21.50 16.52 -9.16
C PRO A 157 21.28 17.98 -9.56
N THR A 158 21.24 18.28 -10.85
CA THR A 158 21.03 19.64 -11.39
C THR A 158 19.55 19.96 -11.66
N VAL A 159 18.65 19.00 -11.47
CA VAL A 159 17.21 19.16 -11.70
C VAL A 159 16.51 19.38 -10.36
N GLU A 160 15.71 20.44 -10.28
CA GLU A 160 14.83 20.63 -9.13
C GLU A 160 13.70 19.61 -9.15
N VAL A 161 13.58 18.81 -8.10
CA VAL A 161 12.56 17.78 -7.95
C VAL A 161 11.62 18.13 -6.80
N LEU A 162 10.36 18.38 -7.12
CA LEU A 162 9.32 18.75 -6.17
C LEU A 162 8.29 17.62 -6.05
N VAL A 163 7.86 17.34 -4.82
CA VAL A 163 6.67 16.52 -4.55
C VAL A 163 5.49 17.47 -4.34
N SER A 164 4.42 17.27 -5.10
CA SER A 164 3.24 18.13 -4.99
C SER A 164 2.60 18.04 -3.61
N THR A 165 2.43 19.18 -2.97
CA THR A 165 1.68 19.30 -1.70
C THR A 165 0.18 19.51 -1.94
N ALA A 166 -0.24 19.68 -3.20
CA ALA A 166 -1.65 19.86 -3.58
C ALA A 166 -2.37 18.52 -3.83
N ASN A 167 -1.62 17.42 -4.00
CA ASN A 167 -2.22 16.10 -4.17
C ASN A 167 -2.90 15.67 -2.86
N ARG A 168 -4.17 15.26 -2.95
CA ARG A 168 -5.03 14.86 -1.83
C ARG A 168 -5.84 13.64 -2.20
N ASP A 169 -6.25 12.87 -1.20
CA ASP A 169 -7.32 11.90 -1.39
C ASP A 169 -8.60 12.66 -1.82
N PRO A 170 -9.28 12.25 -2.89
CA PRO A 170 -10.54 12.88 -3.30
C PRO A 170 -11.69 12.62 -2.31
N PHE A 171 -11.58 11.58 -1.49
CA PHE A 171 -12.59 11.25 -0.49
C PHE A 171 -12.34 11.99 0.82
N THR A 172 -13.44 12.36 1.47
CA THR A 172 -13.45 12.85 2.84
C THR A 172 -14.09 11.80 3.74
N TYR A 173 -13.42 11.47 4.83
CA TYR A 173 -13.87 10.46 5.79
C TYR A 173 -14.38 11.14 7.06
N LEU A 174 -15.46 10.61 7.64
CA LEU A 174 -16.11 11.09 8.87
C LEU A 174 -15.71 10.24 10.07
#